data_7d6b82d52c21b84865bcd4cbe2699a1e
#
_entry.id   7d6b82d52c21b84865bcd4cbe2699a1e
#
_cell.length_a   1.000
_cell.length_b   1.000
_cell.length_c   1.000
_cell.angle_alpha   90.00
_cell.angle_beta   90.00
_cell.angle_gamma   90.00
#
_symmetry.space_group_name_H-M   'P 1'
#
loop_
_entity.id
_entity.type
_entity.pdbx_description
1 polymer ?
#
loop_
_entity_poly.entity_id
_entity_poly.type
_entity_poly.pdbx_seq_one_letter_code
_entity_poly.pdbx_strand_id
1 'polypeptide(L)'
;CGKTLHCGMREMNATNVISGFSVRPGLFLTNGATIVPGGISFTIHSVGATGCELCLFRRTEQQPYAVLPFPEQFRIGNTWSMIVFGLDITEFEYAYRMDGPYDPARGLLFDKNRFLLDPYARAVTGQSRWGVRPASDSSYHARVVEDVFDWGDFEDAHVPFQDMIIYEMHVRGFTM
;
A
#
# COMPACT_ATOMS: atom_id res chain seq x y z
N CYS A 1 49.02 -5.45 11.58
CA CYS A 1 47.84 -6.31 11.76
C CYS A 1 46.59 -5.52 11.36
N GLY A 2 46.28 -5.52 10.07
CA GLY A 2 45.03 -4.93 9.55
C GLY A 2 43.96 -6.01 9.45
N LYS A 3 42.91 -5.92 10.28
CA LYS A 3 41.66 -6.65 10.06
C LYS A 3 40.69 -5.69 9.40
N THR A 4 40.56 -5.84 8.10
CA THR A 4 39.55 -5.16 7.28
C THR A 4 38.18 -5.71 7.68
N LEU A 5 37.34 -4.84 8.26
CA LEU A 5 35.92 -5.11 8.50
C LEU A 5 35.18 -5.13 7.14
N HIS A 6 35.09 -6.30 6.54
CA HIS A 6 34.15 -6.59 5.45
C HIS A 6 32.93 -7.25 6.08
N CYS A 7 32.04 -6.45 6.64
CA CYS A 7 30.75 -6.93 7.14
C CYS A 7 29.63 -6.18 6.40
N GLY A 8 28.79 -6.90 5.71
CA GLY A 8 27.39 -6.55 5.60
C GLY A 8 26.86 -5.91 4.31
N MET A 9 27.64 -5.75 3.21
CA MET A 9 27.04 -5.16 1.96
C MET A 9 26.65 -6.16 0.86
N ARG A 10 26.82 -7.46 1.07
CA ARG A 10 26.57 -8.46 0.01
C ARG A 10 25.17 -9.08 -0.02
N GLU A 11 24.33 -8.90 1.01
CA GLU A 11 23.01 -9.56 1.06
C GLU A 11 21.83 -8.69 0.60
N MET A 12 22.00 -7.39 0.44
CA MET A 12 20.90 -6.48 0.02
C MET A 12 20.48 -6.60 -1.45
N ASN A 13 21.24 -7.34 -2.28
CA ASN A 13 20.94 -7.51 -3.71
C ASN A 13 20.33 -8.87 -4.08
N ALA A 14 20.07 -9.74 -3.11
CA ALA A 14 19.42 -11.03 -3.38
C ALA A 14 17.96 -10.77 -3.80
N THR A 15 17.64 -11.08 -5.05
CA THR A 15 16.26 -11.09 -5.52
C THR A 15 15.62 -12.39 -5.02
N ASN A 16 14.62 -12.28 -4.15
CA ASN A 16 13.82 -13.40 -3.72
C ASN A 16 12.66 -13.62 -4.70
N VAL A 17 12.16 -14.84 -4.79
CA VAL A 17 10.95 -15.16 -5.57
C VAL A 17 9.88 -15.64 -4.59
N ILE A 18 8.73 -14.96 -4.58
CA ILE A 18 7.57 -15.29 -3.74
C ILE A 18 6.35 -15.40 -4.65
N SER A 19 5.65 -16.51 -4.62
CA SER A 19 4.44 -16.76 -5.44
C SER A 19 4.63 -16.44 -6.92
N GLY A 20 5.85 -16.67 -7.46
CA GLY A 20 6.21 -16.41 -8.85
C GLY A 20 6.67 -14.99 -9.16
N PHE A 21 6.67 -14.09 -8.19
CA PHE A 21 7.13 -12.70 -8.34
C PHE A 21 8.54 -12.53 -7.79
N SER A 22 9.37 -11.79 -8.51
CA SER A 22 10.65 -11.30 -7.98
C SER A 22 10.40 -10.20 -6.97
N VAL A 23 11.03 -10.28 -5.79
CA VAL A 23 10.83 -9.32 -4.71
C VAL A 23 12.14 -8.87 -4.09
N ARG A 24 12.14 -7.67 -3.50
CA ARG A 24 13.25 -7.09 -2.72
C ARG A 24 12.69 -6.30 -1.52
N PRO A 25 13.54 -5.94 -0.53
CA PRO A 25 13.17 -4.96 0.48
C PRO A 25 12.68 -3.66 -0.16
N GLY A 26 11.63 -3.05 0.40
CA GLY A 26 10.98 -1.88 -0.14
C GLY A 26 11.50 -0.55 0.42
N LEU A 27 10.71 0.50 0.19
CA LEU A 27 10.98 1.88 0.64
C LEU A 27 10.38 2.11 2.02
N PHE A 28 11.09 1.76 3.08
CA PHE A 28 10.57 1.78 4.47
C PHE A 28 10.08 3.13 4.98
N LEU A 29 10.50 4.23 4.36
CA LEU A 29 10.12 5.58 4.76
C LEU A 29 8.91 6.14 4.00
N THR A 30 8.38 5.39 3.02
CA THR A 30 7.25 5.82 2.20
C THR A 30 6.13 4.81 2.32
N ASN A 31 5.11 5.12 3.11
CA ASN A 31 3.95 4.26 3.30
C ASN A 31 3.06 4.18 2.04
N GLY A 32 2.34 3.07 1.92
CA GLY A 32 1.46 2.80 0.78
C GLY A 32 2.19 2.14 -0.38
N ALA A 33 1.54 2.14 -1.53
CA ALA A 33 2.08 1.62 -2.77
C ALA A 33 2.74 2.72 -3.60
N THR A 34 4.02 2.57 -3.89
CA THR A 34 4.83 3.55 -4.63
C THR A 34 5.45 2.89 -5.85
N ILE A 35 5.23 3.48 -7.02
CA ILE A 35 5.83 3.01 -8.27
C ILE A 35 7.34 3.29 -8.23
N VAL A 36 8.13 2.28 -8.56
CA VAL A 36 9.59 2.35 -8.67
C VAL A 36 10.02 1.75 -9.99
N PRO A 37 11.27 1.96 -10.45
CA PRO A 37 11.73 1.38 -11.71
C PRO A 37 11.53 -0.15 -11.78
N GLY A 38 10.66 -0.60 -12.67
CA GLY A 38 10.35 -2.01 -12.92
C GLY A 38 9.45 -2.70 -11.90
N GLY A 39 8.96 -1.99 -10.85
CA GLY A 39 8.14 -2.60 -9.81
C GLY A 39 7.33 -1.62 -8.97
N ILE A 40 6.78 -2.12 -7.90
CA ILE A 40 5.98 -1.33 -6.95
C ILE A 40 6.44 -1.67 -5.53
N SER A 41 6.76 -0.65 -4.75
CA SER A 41 7.06 -0.78 -3.32
C SER A 41 5.76 -0.69 -2.54
N PHE A 42 5.48 -1.73 -1.76
CA PHE A 42 4.36 -1.79 -0.84
C PHE A 42 4.89 -1.67 0.58
N THR A 43 4.47 -0.65 1.31
CA THR A 43 4.96 -0.37 2.67
C THR A 43 3.79 -0.11 3.61
N ILE A 44 3.75 -0.85 4.71
CA ILE A 44 2.71 -0.72 5.72
C ILE A 44 3.27 -0.79 7.13
N HIS A 45 2.75 0.06 8.01
CA HIS A 45 3.08 0.08 9.43
C HIS A 45 1.98 -0.59 10.23
N SER A 46 2.32 -1.53 11.11
CA SER A 46 1.36 -2.20 11.99
C SER A 46 1.98 -2.59 13.32
N VAL A 47 1.57 -1.91 14.38
CA VAL A 47 2.01 -2.23 15.75
C VAL A 47 1.38 -3.52 16.22
N GLY A 48 2.20 -4.47 16.67
CA GLY A 48 1.73 -5.75 17.22
C GLY A 48 1.47 -6.84 16.19
N ALA A 49 1.56 -6.55 14.87
CA ALA A 49 1.48 -7.59 13.86
C ALA A 49 2.68 -8.53 13.93
N THR A 50 2.42 -9.82 13.84
CA THR A 50 3.43 -10.89 13.78
C THR A 50 3.65 -11.42 12.37
N GLY A 51 2.75 -11.10 11.42
CA GLY A 51 2.84 -11.43 10.02
C GLY A 51 2.06 -10.45 9.15
N CYS A 52 2.54 -10.29 7.92
CA CYS A 52 1.91 -9.45 6.91
C CYS A 52 1.94 -10.18 5.57
N GLU A 53 0.83 -10.13 4.84
CA GLU A 53 0.72 -10.65 3.49
C GLU A 53 0.13 -9.59 2.57
N LEU A 54 0.71 -9.45 1.38
CA LEU A 54 0.15 -8.70 0.27
C LEU A 54 -0.72 -9.64 -0.56
N CYS A 55 -1.99 -9.32 -0.69
CA CYS A 55 -2.94 -10.07 -1.50
C CYS A 55 -3.21 -9.29 -2.79
N LEU A 56 -2.97 -9.92 -3.94
CA LEU A 56 -3.19 -9.34 -5.27
C LEU A 56 -4.45 -9.95 -5.89
N PHE A 57 -5.33 -9.09 -6.35
CA PHE A 57 -6.60 -9.46 -6.98
C PHE A 57 -6.61 -9.02 -8.43
N ARG A 58 -7.23 -9.79 -9.31
CA ARG A 58 -7.62 -9.25 -10.60
C ARG A 58 -8.73 -8.23 -10.40
N ARG A 59 -8.82 -7.28 -11.30
CA ARG A 59 -9.85 -6.23 -11.21
C ARG A 59 -11.24 -6.85 -11.09
N THR A 60 -12.01 -6.36 -10.13
CA THR A 60 -13.37 -6.80 -9.80
C THR A 60 -13.50 -8.19 -9.17
N GLU A 61 -12.41 -8.96 -9.03
CA GLU A 61 -12.45 -10.27 -8.37
C GLU A 61 -12.31 -10.13 -6.85
N GLN A 62 -12.99 -11.01 -6.12
CA GLN A 62 -12.98 -11.03 -4.65
C GLN A 62 -12.01 -12.06 -4.07
N GLN A 63 -11.42 -12.90 -4.92
CA GLN A 63 -10.42 -13.87 -4.52
C GLN A 63 -9.06 -13.45 -5.05
N PRO A 64 -8.01 -13.47 -4.21
CA PRO A 64 -6.68 -13.12 -4.66
C PRO A 64 -6.13 -14.19 -5.62
N TYR A 65 -5.53 -13.76 -6.72
CA TYR A 65 -4.79 -14.66 -7.61
C TYR A 65 -3.37 -14.94 -7.12
N ALA A 66 -2.85 -14.09 -6.23
CA ALA A 66 -1.56 -14.29 -5.59
C ALA A 66 -1.57 -13.73 -4.16
N VAL A 67 -0.88 -14.43 -3.28
CA VAL A 67 -0.64 -14.02 -1.89
C VAL A 67 0.86 -14.05 -1.65
N LEU A 68 1.42 -12.91 -1.29
CA LEU A 68 2.85 -12.73 -1.07
C LEU A 68 3.09 -12.41 0.41
N PRO A 69 3.56 -13.38 1.21
CA PRO A 69 3.98 -13.09 2.58
C PRO A 69 5.21 -12.19 2.58
N PHE A 70 5.21 -11.16 3.43
CA PHE A 70 6.40 -10.35 3.64
C PHE A 70 7.42 -11.16 4.44
N PRO A 71 8.64 -11.37 3.90
CA PRO A 71 9.71 -12.00 4.66
C PRO A 71 10.06 -11.18 5.91
N GLU A 72 10.45 -11.85 7.00
CA GLU A 72 10.83 -11.16 8.25
C GLU A 72 12.01 -10.19 8.03
N GLN A 73 12.94 -10.53 7.15
CA GLN A 73 14.05 -9.63 6.78
C GLN A 73 13.59 -8.38 6.01
N PHE A 74 12.34 -8.30 5.57
CA PHE A 74 11.73 -7.13 4.94
C PHE A 74 10.90 -6.32 5.94
N ARG A 75 11.20 -6.48 7.24
CA ARG A 75 10.59 -5.75 8.34
C ARG A 75 11.64 -4.94 9.09
N ILE A 76 11.31 -3.69 9.40
CA ILE A 76 12.09 -2.85 10.30
C ILE A 76 11.15 -2.32 11.39
N GLY A 77 11.34 -2.78 12.61
CA GLY A 77 10.43 -2.46 13.72
C GLY A 77 9.00 -2.93 13.46
N ASN A 78 8.07 -2.01 13.32
CA ASN A 78 6.67 -2.28 13.01
C ASN A 78 6.31 -2.03 11.53
N THR A 79 7.29 -1.77 10.68
CA THR A 79 7.08 -1.45 9.26
C THR A 79 7.52 -2.62 8.39
N TRP A 80 6.61 -3.08 7.56
CA TRP A 80 6.81 -4.09 6.53
C TRP A 80 6.94 -3.41 5.19
N SER A 81 7.96 -3.75 4.40
CA SER A 81 8.15 -3.11 3.09
C SER A 81 8.77 -4.06 2.07
N MET A 82 8.12 -4.17 0.91
CA MET A 82 8.53 -5.08 -0.16
C MET A 82 8.29 -4.46 -1.52
N ILE A 83 9.29 -4.49 -2.39
CA ILE A 83 9.12 -4.23 -3.82
C ILE A 83 8.73 -5.53 -4.51
N VAL A 84 7.69 -5.47 -5.33
CA VAL A 84 7.24 -6.55 -6.21
C VAL A 84 7.45 -6.10 -7.65
N PHE A 85 8.16 -6.91 -8.43
CA PHE A 85 8.49 -6.61 -9.82
C PHE A 85 7.50 -7.25 -10.79
N GLY A 86 7.34 -6.65 -11.98
CA GLY A 86 6.54 -7.21 -13.07
C GLY A 86 5.02 -7.08 -12.89
N LEU A 87 4.55 -6.19 -12.03
CA LEU A 87 3.14 -5.88 -11.88
C LEU A 87 2.71 -4.78 -12.87
N ASP A 88 1.58 -4.99 -13.55
CA ASP A 88 0.90 -3.97 -14.35
C ASP A 88 -0.20 -3.31 -13.50
N ILE A 89 -0.06 -2.01 -13.23
CA ILE A 89 -0.99 -1.25 -12.38
C ILE A 89 -2.42 -1.19 -12.92
N THR A 90 -2.61 -1.48 -14.20
CA THR A 90 -3.94 -1.48 -14.84
C THR A 90 -4.70 -2.76 -14.58
N GLU A 91 -4.02 -3.87 -14.24
CA GLU A 91 -4.56 -5.22 -14.21
C GLU A 91 -4.89 -5.74 -12.82
N PHE A 92 -4.43 -5.07 -11.73
CA PHE A 92 -4.62 -5.59 -10.39
C PHE A 92 -5.16 -4.56 -9.39
N GLU A 93 -5.68 -5.12 -8.31
CA GLU A 93 -6.05 -4.47 -7.05
C GLU A 93 -5.32 -5.19 -5.93
N TYR A 94 -5.17 -4.54 -4.77
CA TYR A 94 -4.49 -5.17 -3.65
C TYR A 94 -5.16 -4.88 -2.31
N ALA A 95 -4.90 -5.77 -1.36
CA ALA A 95 -5.22 -5.60 0.05
C ALA A 95 -4.15 -6.29 0.90
N TYR A 96 -4.17 -6.05 2.19
CA TYR A 96 -3.29 -6.73 3.13
C TYR A 96 -4.05 -7.76 3.97
N ARG A 97 -3.35 -8.77 4.44
CA ARG A 97 -3.77 -9.58 5.58
C ARG A 97 -2.71 -9.46 6.68
N MET A 98 -3.16 -9.25 7.90
CA MET A 98 -2.29 -9.10 9.06
C MET A 98 -2.56 -10.23 10.05
N ASP A 99 -1.49 -10.88 10.49
CA ASP A 99 -1.52 -11.84 11.59
C ASP A 99 -1.01 -11.19 12.87
N GLY A 100 -1.51 -11.64 14.02
CA GLY A 100 -1.12 -11.10 15.30
C GLY A 100 -2.06 -11.56 16.42
N PRO A 101 -1.85 -11.09 17.65
CA PRO A 101 -2.69 -11.46 18.78
C PRO A 101 -4.11 -10.86 18.64
N TYR A 102 -5.12 -11.65 19.06
CA TYR A 102 -6.47 -11.18 19.22
C TYR A 102 -6.73 -10.90 20.71
N ASP A 103 -6.67 -9.64 21.11
CA ASP A 103 -6.90 -9.17 22.46
C ASP A 103 -7.67 -7.82 22.44
N PRO A 104 -9.02 -7.88 22.38
CA PRO A 104 -9.85 -6.68 22.30
C PRO A 104 -9.67 -5.73 23.48
N ALA A 105 -9.33 -6.25 24.69
CA ALA A 105 -9.11 -5.42 25.87
C ALA A 105 -7.90 -4.50 25.71
N ARG A 106 -6.92 -4.89 24.89
CA ARG A 106 -5.73 -4.12 24.53
C ARG A 106 -5.83 -3.43 23.17
N GLY A 107 -7.00 -3.51 22.52
CA GLY A 107 -7.21 -2.95 21.19
C GLY A 107 -6.56 -3.74 20.06
N LEU A 108 -6.13 -4.99 20.30
CA LEU A 108 -5.52 -5.86 19.30
C LEU A 108 -6.60 -6.73 18.66
N LEU A 109 -6.88 -6.52 17.38
CA LEU A 109 -7.99 -7.17 16.65
C LEU A 109 -7.48 -7.86 15.38
N PHE A 110 -6.30 -8.50 15.45
CA PHE A 110 -5.72 -9.16 14.28
C PHE A 110 -6.56 -10.39 13.89
N ASP A 111 -6.84 -10.49 12.60
CA ASP A 111 -7.52 -11.62 11.97
C ASP A 111 -6.96 -11.83 10.56
N LYS A 112 -6.12 -12.83 10.40
CA LYS A 112 -5.49 -13.18 9.11
C LYS A 112 -6.46 -13.62 8.02
N ASN A 113 -7.74 -13.84 8.34
CA ASN A 113 -8.75 -14.17 7.34
C ASN A 113 -9.43 -12.95 6.73
N ARG A 114 -9.17 -11.76 7.26
CA ARG A 114 -9.74 -10.51 6.75
C ARG A 114 -8.77 -9.80 5.80
N PHE A 115 -9.30 -9.36 4.68
CA PHE A 115 -8.60 -8.42 3.82
C PHE A 115 -8.77 -7.01 4.41
N LEU A 116 -7.65 -6.30 4.51
CA LEU A 116 -7.56 -4.95 5.06
C LEU A 116 -7.16 -4.01 3.94
N LEU A 117 -7.93 -2.95 3.79
CA LEU A 117 -7.59 -1.87 2.87
C LEU A 117 -6.31 -1.17 3.34
N ASP A 118 -5.47 -0.81 2.41
CA ASP A 118 -4.31 0.04 2.70
C ASP A 118 -4.77 1.42 3.17
N PRO A 119 -4.41 1.87 4.37
CA PRO A 119 -4.77 3.20 4.86
C PRO A 119 -4.15 4.34 4.03
N TYR A 120 -3.12 4.04 3.22
CA TYR A 120 -2.47 4.99 2.32
C TYR A 120 -2.87 4.78 0.85
N ALA A 121 -3.97 4.04 0.59
CA ALA A 121 -4.45 3.81 -0.76
C ALA A 121 -4.82 5.13 -1.45
N ARG A 122 -4.28 5.36 -2.65
CA ARG A 122 -4.62 6.53 -3.47
C ARG A 122 -5.92 6.36 -4.24
N ALA A 123 -6.33 5.13 -4.50
CA ALA A 123 -7.63 4.81 -5.08
C ALA A 123 -8.18 3.55 -4.43
N VAL A 124 -9.49 3.49 -4.29
CA VAL A 124 -10.24 2.39 -3.67
C VAL A 124 -11.29 1.90 -4.63
N THR A 125 -11.46 0.58 -4.70
CA THR A 125 -12.48 -0.11 -5.48
C THR A 125 -13.39 -0.92 -4.56
N GLY A 126 -14.41 -1.59 -5.12
CA GLY A 126 -15.32 -2.46 -4.38
C GLY A 126 -16.69 -1.85 -4.11
N GLN A 127 -16.87 -0.55 -4.38
CA GLN A 127 -18.18 0.10 -4.33
C GLN A 127 -18.72 0.34 -5.75
N SER A 128 -19.41 -0.63 -6.29
CA SER A 128 -19.97 -0.57 -7.65
C SER A 128 -21.17 0.38 -7.77
N ARG A 129 -21.83 0.69 -6.64
CA ARG A 129 -23.02 1.54 -6.60
C ARG A 129 -22.94 2.52 -5.45
N TRP A 130 -23.01 3.80 -5.77
CA TRP A 130 -22.95 4.87 -4.77
C TRP A 130 -24.12 4.79 -3.78
N GLY A 131 -23.84 4.98 -2.48
CA GLY A 131 -24.85 4.92 -1.42
C GLY A 131 -25.28 3.51 -1.01
N VAL A 132 -24.79 2.46 -1.67
CA VAL A 132 -25.04 1.07 -1.28
C VAL A 132 -23.78 0.51 -0.61
N ARG A 133 -23.91 0.10 0.65
CA ARG A 133 -22.82 -0.55 1.36
C ARG A 133 -22.60 -1.95 0.76
N PRO A 134 -21.35 -2.34 0.45
CA PRO A 134 -21.03 -3.71 0.06
C PRO A 134 -21.43 -4.72 1.14
N ALA A 135 -21.71 -5.96 0.73
CA ALA A 135 -22.09 -7.04 1.64
C ALA A 135 -20.99 -7.36 2.67
N SER A 136 -19.74 -7.04 2.37
CA SER A 136 -18.60 -7.23 3.24
C SER A 136 -17.62 -6.06 3.12
N ASP A 137 -17.05 -5.64 4.24
CA ASP A 137 -15.95 -4.66 4.25
C ASP A 137 -14.69 -5.18 3.55
N SER A 138 -14.56 -6.51 3.43
CA SER A 138 -13.48 -7.17 2.65
C SER A 138 -13.61 -7.01 1.13
N SER A 139 -14.69 -6.40 0.65
CA SER A 139 -14.90 -6.12 -0.78
C SER A 139 -14.14 -4.89 -1.28
N TYR A 140 -13.59 -4.10 -0.37
CA TYR A 140 -12.80 -2.93 -0.74
C TYR A 140 -11.34 -3.31 -0.98
N HIS A 141 -10.83 -2.95 -2.14
CA HIS A 141 -9.44 -3.13 -2.50
C HIS A 141 -8.80 -1.78 -2.82
N ALA A 142 -7.51 -1.70 -2.61
CA ALA A 142 -6.69 -0.56 -3.00
C ALA A 142 -6.21 -0.71 -4.44
N ARG A 143 -5.97 0.41 -5.11
CA ARG A 143 -5.31 0.46 -6.40
C ARG A 143 -4.07 1.31 -6.37
N VAL A 144 -3.08 0.87 -7.11
CA VAL A 144 -1.92 1.70 -7.46
C VAL A 144 -2.35 2.62 -8.60
N VAL A 145 -2.08 3.89 -8.46
CA VAL A 145 -2.34 4.89 -9.51
C VAL A 145 -1.08 5.68 -9.78
N GLU A 146 -0.83 5.95 -11.03
CA GLU A 146 0.21 6.88 -11.44
C GLU A 146 -0.35 8.30 -11.29
N ASP A 147 0.34 9.10 -10.49
CA ASP A 147 -0.09 10.46 -10.14
C ASP A 147 0.67 11.46 -11.01
N VAL A 148 0.53 11.30 -12.32
CA VAL A 148 1.06 12.23 -13.29
C VAL A 148 -0.11 13.04 -13.86
N PHE A 149 -0.13 14.32 -13.54
CA PHE A 149 -1.09 15.26 -14.08
C PHE A 149 -0.34 16.31 -14.89
N ASP A 150 -0.68 16.43 -16.16
CA ASP A 150 -0.15 17.47 -17.02
C ASP A 150 -0.92 18.78 -16.79
N TRP A 151 -0.27 19.74 -16.15
CA TRP A 151 -0.83 21.07 -15.91
C TRP A 151 -0.79 21.96 -17.16
N GLY A 152 -0.16 21.50 -18.26
CA GLY A 152 0.04 22.29 -19.47
C GLY A 152 0.80 23.59 -19.18
N ASP A 153 0.30 24.70 -19.72
CA ASP A 153 0.89 26.04 -19.54
C ASP A 153 0.35 26.76 -18.28
N PHE A 154 -0.20 26.01 -17.31
CA PHE A 154 -0.72 26.62 -16.08
C PHE A 154 0.42 27.20 -15.24
N GLU A 155 0.36 28.51 -15.02
CA GLU A 155 1.23 29.21 -14.08
C GLU A 155 0.50 29.36 -12.73
N ASP A 156 1.15 28.93 -11.66
CA ASP A 156 0.62 29.13 -10.30
C ASP A 156 0.56 30.63 -9.98
N ALA A 157 -0.59 31.09 -9.55
CA ALA A 157 -0.82 32.50 -9.21
C ALA A 157 0.03 33.00 -8.02
N HIS A 158 0.72 32.11 -7.29
CA HIS A 158 1.58 32.39 -6.13
C HIS A 158 0.93 33.37 -5.12
N VAL A 159 -0.38 33.19 -4.85
CA VAL A 159 -1.08 34.03 -3.87
C VAL A 159 -0.52 33.76 -2.47
N PRO A 160 0.02 34.76 -1.75
CA PRO A 160 0.47 34.57 -0.38
C PRO A 160 -0.67 34.07 0.51
N PHE A 161 -0.35 33.20 1.46
CA PHE A 161 -1.36 32.56 2.33
C PHE A 161 -2.25 33.58 3.06
N GLN A 162 -1.70 34.72 3.50
CA GLN A 162 -2.44 35.80 4.15
C GLN A 162 -3.45 36.50 3.23
N ASP A 163 -3.31 36.38 1.92
CA ASP A 163 -4.17 37.01 0.92
C ASP A 163 -5.17 36.02 0.33
N MET A 164 -5.12 34.74 0.78
CA MET A 164 -6.03 33.69 0.32
C MET A 164 -7.41 33.82 0.97
N ILE A 165 -8.45 33.65 0.18
CA ILE A 165 -9.81 33.39 0.66
C ILE A 165 -10.11 31.92 0.35
N ILE A 166 -10.26 31.10 1.40
CA ILE A 166 -10.56 29.67 1.27
C ILE A 166 -12.06 29.48 1.45
N TYR A 167 -12.70 28.88 0.45
CA TYR A 167 -14.09 28.51 0.50
C TYR A 167 -14.23 27.00 0.47
N GLU A 168 -14.58 26.39 1.61
CA GLU A 168 -14.82 24.96 1.71
C GLU A 168 -16.30 24.66 1.49
N MET A 169 -16.59 23.76 0.54
CA MET A 169 -17.97 23.36 0.25
C MET A 169 -18.08 21.87 -0.07
N HIS A 170 -19.22 21.31 0.26
CA HIS A 170 -19.59 19.97 -0.20
C HIS A 170 -20.30 20.10 -1.55
N VAL A 171 -19.67 19.62 -2.62
CA VAL A 171 -20.16 19.80 -4.00
C VAL A 171 -21.62 19.40 -4.15
N ARG A 172 -22.01 18.20 -3.70
CA ARG A 172 -23.41 17.75 -3.78
C ARG A 172 -24.37 18.64 -3.00
N GLY A 173 -23.99 19.08 -1.79
CA GLY A 173 -24.84 19.95 -0.97
C GLY A 173 -25.01 21.35 -1.54
N PHE A 174 -24.03 21.81 -2.32
CA PHE A 174 -24.06 23.13 -2.93
C PHE A 174 -24.82 23.17 -4.27
N THR A 175 -24.88 22.02 -4.98
CA THR A 175 -25.51 21.93 -6.32
C THR A 175 -26.92 21.33 -6.31
N MET A 176 -27.49 21.03 -5.13
CA MET A 176 -28.86 20.51 -4.97
C MET A 176 -29.87 21.64 -4.84
#